data_d33cffb52cf547d0a7b7a02c130d0f17
#
_entry.id   d33cffb52cf547d0a7b7a02c130d0f17
#
_cell.length_a   1.000
_cell.length_b   1.000
_cell.length_c   1.000
_cell.angle_alpha   90.00
_cell.angle_beta   90.00
_cell.angle_gamma   90.00
#
_symmetry.space_group_name_H-M   'P 1'
#
loop_
_entity.id
_entity.type
_entity.pdbx_description
1 polymer ?
#
loop_
_entity_poly.entity_id
_entity_poly.type
_entity_poly.pdbx_seq_one_letter_code
_entity_poly.pdbx_strand_id
1 'polypeptide(L)'
;MLYHSTRSEFAEVDSAQAVLEGLAPDGGLYMPRQLPCFDWKKCLEGSSMDMAAMILSALLPDIPDMPQLVKKAYTGKFETEDLTPSVPVGDFHVLELFRGPTSAFKDVALSMLPQLLTAAKKAKGMQEDIMILTATSGDTGKAALEGFHDVEGVRICVFYPYGGVSQVQRAQMVTQEGNNVAVCAVYGNFDDAQTGVKNIFAACQGKELPFALSSANSINIGRLAPQIMYYFRAYQDLLDAGKIKLGDEVNFSVPTGNFGDILAGYLAKQLGLPVGTLICASNANNVLTDFIRTGTYDRKRPLLKTTSPSMDILVSSNLERLLYLLSGDTKLVAELMGKLNKEGSYTVPGELLAKIQKEFWAAYCDDARANEIMGRVYADCGYLCDPHTASGWAAAEDYVAETGDKRAMVVLSTASPYKFPVAVLTAIGGDTSGSEFAQMERLSAMTGVPIPKNLASLQGKEEKHTGVIEKDKMLDYVLNL
;
A
#
# COMPACT_ATOMS: atom_id res chain seq x y z
N MET A 1 3.29 2.90 -24.53
CA MET A 1 1.90 2.57 -24.08
C MET A 1 1.22 3.86 -23.68
N LEU A 2 -0.02 4.10 -24.13
CA LEU A 2 -0.75 5.30 -23.75
C LEU A 2 -1.52 5.08 -22.45
N TYR A 3 -1.39 6.06 -21.58
CA TYR A 3 -2.12 6.19 -20.31
C TYR A 3 -3.08 7.37 -20.41
N HIS A 4 -4.22 7.29 -19.76
CA HIS A 4 -5.16 8.39 -19.66
C HIS A 4 -5.78 8.46 -18.26
N SER A 5 -6.48 9.56 -17.98
CA SER A 5 -7.21 9.74 -16.73
C SER A 5 -8.40 8.79 -16.62
N THR A 6 -8.68 8.29 -15.42
CA THR A 6 -9.94 7.58 -15.11
C THR A 6 -11.19 8.45 -15.28
N ARG A 7 -11.05 9.78 -15.39
CA ARG A 7 -12.17 10.76 -15.49
C ARG A 7 -12.27 11.43 -16.86
N SER A 8 -11.30 11.25 -17.75
CA SER A 8 -11.26 11.90 -19.06
C SER A 8 -10.46 11.09 -20.06
N GLU A 9 -10.87 11.13 -21.32
CA GLU A 9 -10.16 10.51 -22.44
C GLU A 9 -9.12 11.46 -23.10
N PHE A 10 -9.09 12.75 -22.69
CA PHE A 10 -8.36 13.80 -23.43
C PHE A 10 -6.91 14.02 -23.00
N ALA A 11 -6.48 13.49 -21.86
CA ALA A 11 -5.10 13.64 -21.38
C ALA A 11 -4.33 12.33 -21.58
N GLU A 12 -3.96 12.02 -22.83
CA GLU A 12 -3.11 10.86 -23.12
C GLU A 12 -1.64 11.22 -22.89
N VAL A 13 -0.99 10.42 -22.07
CA VAL A 13 0.45 10.52 -21.78
C VAL A 13 1.09 9.14 -21.93
N ASP A 14 2.41 9.08 -22.12
CA ASP A 14 3.13 7.81 -22.03
C ASP A 14 3.35 7.37 -20.58
N SER A 15 3.80 6.15 -20.36
CA SER A 15 3.96 5.58 -19.03
C SER A 15 4.98 6.32 -18.17
N ALA A 16 6.03 6.90 -18.77
CA ALA A 16 7.03 7.70 -18.06
C ALA A 16 6.40 8.98 -17.50
N GLN A 17 5.60 9.68 -18.32
CA GLN A 17 4.88 10.87 -17.89
C GLN A 17 3.84 10.57 -16.80
N ALA A 18 3.09 9.46 -16.94
CA ALA A 18 2.12 9.04 -15.93
C ALA A 18 2.76 8.79 -14.55
N VAL A 19 3.98 8.23 -14.52
CA VAL A 19 4.74 8.03 -13.28
C VAL A 19 5.24 9.36 -12.71
N LEU A 20 5.73 10.28 -13.54
CA LEU A 20 6.21 11.60 -13.09
C LEU A 20 5.10 12.46 -12.48
N GLU A 21 3.97 12.54 -13.15
CA GLU A 21 2.83 13.34 -12.70
C GLU A 21 2.10 12.69 -11.51
N GLY A 22 1.95 11.37 -11.53
CA GLY A 22 1.26 10.58 -10.50
C GLY A 22 -0.25 10.80 -10.44
N LEU A 23 -0.73 11.99 -10.80
CA LEU A 23 -2.14 12.40 -10.83
C LEU A 23 -2.42 13.16 -12.12
N ALA A 24 -3.53 12.85 -12.79
CA ALA A 24 -3.92 13.57 -13.99
C ALA A 24 -4.41 15.00 -13.68
N PRO A 25 -4.31 15.96 -14.63
CA PRO A 25 -4.69 17.35 -14.41
C PRO A 25 -6.14 17.58 -14.00
N ASP A 26 -7.05 16.65 -14.37
CA ASP A 26 -8.47 16.65 -13.97
C ASP A 26 -8.74 16.05 -12.59
N GLY A 27 -7.67 15.63 -11.88
CA GLY A 27 -7.73 14.97 -10.59
C GLY A 27 -8.07 13.48 -10.66
N GLY A 28 -8.16 12.90 -11.86
CA GLY A 28 -8.31 11.46 -12.08
C GLY A 28 -6.99 10.72 -11.97
N LEU A 29 -7.05 9.40 -11.95
CA LEU A 29 -5.88 8.54 -11.79
C LEU A 29 -5.44 7.98 -13.15
N TYR A 30 -4.13 7.91 -13.38
CA TYR A 30 -3.62 7.34 -14.62
C TYR A 30 -3.82 5.81 -14.66
N MET A 31 -4.36 5.33 -15.79
CA MET A 31 -4.48 3.93 -16.17
C MET A 31 -4.07 3.72 -17.62
N PRO A 32 -3.47 2.57 -17.97
CA PRO A 32 -3.23 2.25 -19.36
C PRO A 32 -4.58 2.14 -20.10
N ARG A 33 -4.62 2.69 -21.32
CA ARG A 33 -5.82 2.61 -22.18
C ARG A 33 -6.23 1.17 -22.45
N GLN A 34 -5.25 0.30 -22.55
CA GLN A 34 -5.43 -1.14 -22.72
C GLN A 34 -4.32 -1.87 -21.97
N LEU A 35 -4.69 -2.87 -21.18
CA LEU A 35 -3.71 -3.72 -20.54
C LEU A 35 -2.94 -4.54 -21.58
N PRO A 36 -1.63 -4.77 -21.38
CA PRO A 36 -0.82 -5.52 -22.33
C PRO A 36 -1.22 -7.00 -22.37
N CYS A 37 -1.04 -7.62 -23.54
CA CYS A 37 -1.00 -9.07 -23.59
C CYS A 37 0.24 -9.55 -22.83
N PHE A 38 0.05 -10.43 -21.85
CA PHE A 38 1.10 -10.84 -20.93
C PHE A 38 1.20 -12.36 -20.82
N ASP A 39 2.42 -12.88 -20.96
CA ASP A 39 2.70 -14.30 -20.77
C ASP A 39 2.92 -14.60 -19.28
N TRP A 40 1.82 -14.77 -18.58
CA TRP A 40 1.84 -15.03 -17.14
C TRP A 40 2.54 -16.34 -16.78
N LYS A 41 2.49 -17.36 -17.64
CA LYS A 41 3.15 -18.66 -17.39
C LYS A 41 4.67 -18.50 -17.43
N LYS A 42 5.17 -17.80 -18.42
CA LYS A 42 6.60 -17.50 -18.51
C LYS A 42 7.06 -16.62 -17.33
N CYS A 43 6.21 -15.72 -16.87
CA CYS A 43 6.52 -14.89 -15.70
C CYS A 43 6.77 -15.74 -14.45
N LEU A 44 6.02 -16.82 -14.24
CA LEU A 44 6.20 -17.72 -13.11
C LEU A 44 7.53 -18.52 -13.13
N GLU A 45 8.21 -18.63 -14.27
CA GLU A 45 9.50 -19.32 -14.36
C GLU A 45 10.67 -18.54 -13.77
N GLY A 46 10.48 -17.25 -13.49
CA GLY A 46 11.50 -16.32 -13.00
C GLY A 46 11.56 -16.19 -11.48
N SER A 47 12.64 -15.58 -11.00
CA SER A 47 12.73 -15.09 -9.62
C SER A 47 11.73 -13.94 -9.38
N SER A 48 11.52 -13.55 -8.12
CA SER A 48 10.68 -12.39 -7.79
C SER A 48 11.13 -11.10 -8.51
N MET A 49 12.45 -10.92 -8.69
CA MET A 49 13.00 -9.78 -9.45
C MET A 49 12.70 -9.91 -10.95
N ASP A 50 12.77 -11.11 -11.52
CA ASP A 50 12.42 -11.33 -12.94
C ASP A 50 10.93 -11.10 -13.16
N MET A 51 10.07 -11.59 -12.26
CA MET A 51 8.63 -11.32 -12.28
C MET A 51 8.35 -9.82 -12.26
N ALA A 52 8.95 -9.09 -11.31
CA ALA A 52 8.81 -7.64 -11.23
C ALA A 52 9.27 -6.93 -12.52
N ALA A 53 10.43 -7.33 -13.07
CA ALA A 53 10.96 -6.74 -14.30
C ALA A 53 10.05 -7.01 -15.51
N MET A 54 9.51 -8.23 -15.66
CA MET A 54 8.59 -8.56 -16.74
C MET A 54 7.28 -7.78 -16.65
N ILE A 55 6.66 -7.74 -15.46
CA ILE A 55 5.40 -7.05 -15.22
C ILE A 55 5.56 -5.54 -15.46
N LEU A 56 6.59 -4.95 -14.88
CA LEU A 56 6.85 -3.51 -14.99
C LEU A 56 7.25 -3.12 -16.42
N SER A 57 8.04 -3.93 -17.12
CA SER A 57 8.34 -3.67 -18.55
C SER A 57 7.09 -3.71 -19.43
N ALA A 58 6.14 -4.59 -19.13
CA ALA A 58 4.90 -4.68 -19.87
C ALA A 58 3.97 -3.49 -19.61
N LEU A 59 3.89 -3.03 -18.36
CA LEU A 59 3.02 -1.91 -17.96
C LEU A 59 3.66 -0.54 -18.20
N LEU A 60 4.98 -0.40 -18.05
CA LEU A 60 5.70 0.87 -18.12
C LEU A 60 6.80 0.84 -19.22
N PRO A 61 6.44 0.55 -20.47
CA PRO A 61 7.43 0.29 -21.54
C PRO A 61 8.24 1.53 -21.95
N ASP A 62 7.79 2.73 -21.60
CA ASP A 62 8.48 3.98 -21.92
C ASP A 62 9.54 4.36 -20.87
N ILE A 63 9.72 3.51 -19.83
CA ILE A 63 10.81 3.61 -18.86
C ILE A 63 11.86 2.55 -19.22
N PRO A 64 13.07 2.97 -19.65
CA PRO A 64 14.10 2.05 -20.10
C PRO A 64 14.75 1.27 -18.96
N ASP A 65 15.47 0.20 -19.30
CA ASP A 65 16.35 -0.58 -18.42
C ASP A 65 15.67 -1.17 -17.16
N MET A 66 14.39 -1.55 -17.28
CA MET A 66 13.58 -2.03 -16.16
C MET A 66 14.25 -3.14 -15.32
N PRO A 67 14.92 -4.16 -15.88
CA PRO A 67 15.63 -5.18 -15.08
C PRO A 67 16.71 -4.58 -14.17
N GLN A 68 17.43 -3.56 -14.65
CA GLN A 68 18.45 -2.86 -13.87
C GLN A 68 17.82 -2.05 -12.73
N LEU A 69 16.70 -1.37 -13.00
CA LEU A 69 15.95 -0.61 -12.01
C LEU A 69 15.41 -1.52 -10.90
N VAL A 70 14.86 -2.67 -11.26
CA VAL A 70 14.37 -3.68 -10.30
C VAL A 70 15.51 -4.20 -9.43
N LYS A 71 16.64 -4.54 -10.04
CA LYS A 71 17.84 -4.98 -9.31
C LYS A 71 18.31 -3.93 -8.32
N LYS A 72 18.37 -2.65 -8.73
CA LYS A 72 18.75 -1.53 -7.87
C LYS A 72 17.72 -1.29 -6.75
N ALA A 73 16.44 -1.52 -7.02
CA ALA A 73 15.38 -1.35 -6.04
C ALA A 73 15.42 -2.39 -4.92
N TYR A 74 15.72 -3.65 -5.23
CA TYR A 74 15.46 -4.75 -4.30
C TYR A 74 16.69 -5.48 -3.79
N THR A 75 17.82 -5.50 -4.52
CA THR A 75 19.00 -6.28 -4.10
C THR A 75 19.50 -5.87 -2.72
N GLY A 76 19.56 -6.84 -1.80
CA GLY A 76 20.11 -6.66 -0.45
C GLY A 76 19.23 -5.82 0.50
N LYS A 77 18.00 -5.44 0.09
CA LYS A 77 17.10 -4.63 0.92
C LYS A 77 16.04 -5.46 1.66
N PHE A 78 15.74 -6.66 1.17
CA PHE A 78 14.77 -7.56 1.78
C PHE A 78 15.45 -8.68 2.56
N GLU A 79 14.74 -9.24 3.54
CA GLU A 79 15.26 -10.32 4.39
C GLU A 79 15.44 -11.63 3.63
N THR A 80 14.71 -11.81 2.53
CA THR A 80 14.74 -13.02 1.68
C THR A 80 14.89 -12.64 0.20
N GLU A 81 15.47 -13.54 -0.60
CA GLU A 81 15.59 -13.37 -2.05
C GLU A 81 14.23 -13.40 -2.76
N ASP A 82 13.26 -14.09 -2.17
CA ASP A 82 11.87 -14.14 -2.67
C ASP A 82 11.11 -12.83 -2.46
N LEU A 83 11.69 -11.87 -1.75
CA LEU A 83 11.14 -10.57 -1.38
C LEU A 83 9.86 -10.68 -0.50
N THR A 84 8.90 -11.50 -0.92
CA THR A 84 7.58 -11.66 -0.29
C THR A 84 7.19 -13.13 -0.26
N PRO A 85 7.78 -13.95 0.63
CA PRO A 85 7.50 -15.38 0.68
C PRO A 85 6.10 -15.69 1.20
N SER A 86 5.52 -16.80 0.72
CA SER A 86 4.30 -17.38 1.28
C SER A 86 4.62 -18.53 2.23
N VAL A 87 4.01 -18.52 3.42
CA VAL A 87 4.19 -19.58 4.42
C VAL A 87 2.85 -20.25 4.73
N PRO A 88 2.81 -21.59 4.91
CA PRO A 88 1.60 -22.29 5.32
C PRO A 88 1.30 -22.00 6.80
N VAL A 89 0.05 -21.61 7.11
CA VAL A 89 -0.43 -21.35 8.47
C VAL A 89 -1.83 -21.93 8.60
N GLY A 90 -2.00 -23.00 9.35
CA GLY A 90 -3.28 -23.71 9.46
C GLY A 90 -3.81 -24.13 8.09
N ASP A 91 -5.05 -23.75 7.79
CA ASP A 91 -5.71 -24.06 6.51
C ASP A 91 -5.40 -23.07 5.40
N PHE A 92 -4.70 -21.96 5.69
CA PHE A 92 -4.38 -20.89 4.77
C PHE A 92 -2.87 -20.80 4.49
N HIS A 93 -2.52 -19.99 3.50
CA HIS A 93 -1.17 -19.50 3.27
C HIS A 93 -1.12 -18.02 3.62
N VAL A 94 -0.03 -17.58 4.23
CA VAL A 94 0.19 -16.18 4.57
C VAL A 94 1.30 -15.64 3.69
N LEU A 95 0.99 -14.61 2.91
CA LEU A 95 1.95 -13.89 2.09
C LEU A 95 2.60 -12.79 2.93
N GLU A 96 3.86 -12.98 3.31
CA GLU A 96 4.60 -12.08 4.20
C GLU A 96 5.17 -10.89 3.43
N LEU A 97 4.42 -9.81 3.35
CA LEU A 97 4.80 -8.58 2.64
C LEU A 97 5.68 -7.64 3.46
N PHE A 98 5.97 -7.98 4.71
CA PHE A 98 6.69 -7.15 5.66
C PHE A 98 8.20 -7.46 5.78
N ARG A 99 8.75 -8.26 4.87
CA ARG A 99 10.18 -8.65 4.86
C ARG A 99 11.11 -7.59 4.29
N GLY A 100 10.59 -6.40 4.02
CA GLY A 100 11.33 -5.26 3.48
C GLY A 100 11.96 -4.37 4.56
N PRO A 101 12.66 -3.30 4.13
CA PRO A 101 13.50 -2.46 4.99
C PRO A 101 12.72 -1.67 6.06
N THR A 102 11.40 -1.55 5.95
CA THR A 102 10.59 -0.83 6.95
C THR A 102 9.53 -1.70 7.61
N SER A 103 9.56 -3.00 7.35
CA SER A 103 8.65 -3.99 7.91
C SER A 103 7.16 -3.73 7.56
N ALA A 104 6.90 -3.32 6.32
CA ALA A 104 5.55 -3.11 5.78
C ALA A 104 5.49 -3.40 4.28
N PHE A 105 4.31 -3.83 3.77
CA PHE A 105 4.09 -4.16 2.35
C PHE A 105 4.45 -3.02 1.39
N LYS A 106 4.42 -1.79 1.89
CA LYS A 106 4.72 -0.58 1.14
C LYS A 106 6.15 -0.54 0.61
N ASP A 107 7.05 -1.34 1.20
CA ASP A 107 8.46 -1.43 0.81
C ASP A 107 8.64 -1.90 -0.63
N VAL A 108 7.83 -2.85 -1.10
CA VAL A 108 7.89 -3.34 -2.50
C VAL A 108 7.70 -2.17 -3.47
N ALA A 109 6.69 -1.36 -3.25
CA ALA A 109 6.39 -0.25 -4.15
C ALA A 109 7.30 0.97 -3.92
N LEU A 110 7.65 1.28 -2.66
CA LEU A 110 8.43 2.48 -2.33
C LEU A 110 9.94 2.30 -2.49
N SER A 111 10.45 1.07 -2.57
CA SER A 111 11.81 0.81 -3.05
C SER A 111 11.91 0.97 -4.57
N MET A 112 10.81 0.68 -5.30
CA MET A 112 10.80 0.75 -6.76
C MET A 112 10.49 2.15 -7.31
N LEU A 113 9.58 2.89 -6.69
CA LEU A 113 9.11 4.19 -7.18
C LEU A 113 10.25 5.20 -7.43
N PRO A 114 11.26 5.36 -6.54
CA PRO A 114 12.39 6.26 -6.80
C PRO A 114 13.17 5.90 -8.06
N GLN A 115 13.33 4.60 -8.35
CA GLN A 115 14.02 4.13 -9.55
C GLN A 115 13.20 4.43 -10.81
N LEU A 116 11.88 4.26 -10.73
CA LEU A 116 10.97 4.62 -11.83
C LEU A 116 10.95 6.11 -12.09
N LEU A 117 10.86 6.95 -11.03
CA LEU A 117 10.84 8.40 -11.15
C LEU A 117 12.14 8.96 -11.74
N THR A 118 13.29 8.51 -11.27
CA THR A 118 14.58 8.96 -11.79
C THR A 118 14.81 8.53 -13.24
N ALA A 119 14.42 7.32 -13.60
CA ALA A 119 14.50 6.84 -14.98
C ALA A 119 13.52 7.57 -15.90
N ALA A 120 12.28 7.82 -15.45
CA ALA A 120 11.29 8.60 -16.18
C ALA A 120 11.75 10.07 -16.38
N LYS A 121 12.28 10.71 -15.32
CA LYS A 121 12.88 12.05 -15.37
C LYS A 121 13.97 12.12 -16.46
N LYS A 122 14.89 11.15 -16.46
CA LYS A 122 15.94 11.05 -17.46
C LYS A 122 15.40 10.84 -18.87
N ALA A 123 14.43 9.94 -19.04
CA ALA A 123 13.80 9.65 -20.33
C ALA A 123 13.08 10.88 -20.92
N LYS A 124 12.54 11.75 -20.07
CA LYS A 124 11.87 13.00 -20.46
C LYS A 124 12.82 14.21 -20.56
N GLY A 125 14.10 14.06 -20.25
CA GLY A 125 15.07 15.17 -20.28
C GLY A 125 14.80 16.26 -19.23
N MET A 126 14.02 15.94 -18.18
CA MET A 126 13.66 16.88 -17.12
C MET A 126 14.88 17.17 -16.24
N GLN A 127 15.18 18.47 -16.04
CA GLN A 127 16.38 18.92 -15.29
C GLN A 127 16.05 19.28 -13.85
N GLU A 128 14.85 19.79 -13.57
CA GLU A 128 14.45 20.23 -12.23
C GLU A 128 14.43 19.07 -11.24
N ASP A 129 14.86 19.32 -10.02
CA ASP A 129 14.70 18.35 -8.92
C ASP A 129 13.23 18.06 -8.65
N ILE A 130 12.93 16.88 -8.13
CA ILE A 130 11.59 16.50 -7.71
C ILE A 130 11.51 16.59 -6.19
N MET A 131 10.54 17.34 -5.67
CA MET A 131 10.19 17.40 -4.25
C MET A 131 8.99 16.49 -3.99
N ILE A 132 9.22 15.40 -3.27
CA ILE A 132 8.17 14.47 -2.83
C ILE A 132 7.58 14.98 -1.52
N LEU A 133 6.26 15.24 -1.52
CA LEU A 133 5.52 15.58 -0.30
C LEU A 133 4.60 14.45 0.12
N THR A 134 4.66 14.09 1.40
CA THR A 134 3.84 13.00 1.94
C THR A 134 3.32 13.36 3.34
N ALA A 135 2.01 13.23 3.54
CA ALA A 135 1.43 13.15 4.88
C ALA A 135 1.24 11.68 5.26
N THR A 136 1.54 11.32 6.50
CA THR A 136 1.50 9.94 6.94
C THR A 136 0.91 9.76 8.34
N SER A 137 0.26 8.62 8.56
CA SER A 137 -0.09 8.09 9.87
C SER A 137 0.96 7.10 10.42
N GLY A 138 2.13 6.97 9.74
CA GLY A 138 3.24 6.10 10.17
C GLY A 138 3.94 5.41 9.00
N ASP A 139 3.46 4.24 8.58
CA ASP A 139 4.14 3.32 7.66
C ASP A 139 4.50 3.89 6.29
N THR A 140 3.58 4.65 5.67
CA THR A 140 3.82 5.21 4.33
C THR A 140 4.96 6.22 4.36
N GLY A 141 5.02 7.07 5.39
CA GLY A 141 6.08 8.06 5.56
C GLY A 141 7.43 7.39 5.69
N LYS A 142 7.56 6.41 6.60
CA LYS A 142 8.83 5.69 6.78
C LYS A 142 9.25 4.97 5.51
N ALA A 143 8.35 4.25 4.86
CA ALA A 143 8.71 3.52 3.63
C ALA A 143 9.10 4.47 2.48
N ALA A 144 8.49 5.66 2.40
CA ALA A 144 8.88 6.70 1.44
C ALA A 144 10.26 7.28 1.78
N LEU A 145 10.51 7.64 3.03
CA LEU A 145 11.83 8.12 3.47
C LEU A 145 12.93 7.11 3.13
N GLU A 146 12.71 5.83 3.43
CA GLU A 146 13.67 4.75 3.16
C GLU A 146 13.90 4.55 1.66
N GLY A 147 12.84 4.62 0.85
CA GLY A 147 12.96 4.46 -0.60
C GLY A 147 13.68 5.63 -1.28
N PHE A 148 13.46 6.85 -0.84
CA PHE A 148 13.94 8.08 -1.48
C PHE A 148 15.23 8.64 -0.89
N HIS A 149 15.73 8.11 0.25
CA HIS A 149 16.94 8.66 0.85
C HIS A 149 18.15 8.55 -0.10
N ASP A 150 18.92 9.62 -0.18
CA ASP A 150 20.10 9.76 -1.04
C ASP A 150 19.87 9.45 -2.54
N VAL A 151 18.62 9.57 -3.02
CA VAL A 151 18.30 9.48 -4.45
C VAL A 151 18.60 10.82 -5.12
N GLU A 152 19.51 10.81 -6.10
CA GLU A 152 19.94 12.00 -6.82
C GLU A 152 18.77 12.70 -7.57
N GLY A 153 18.69 14.02 -7.45
CA GLY A 153 17.68 14.84 -8.10
C GLY A 153 16.27 14.68 -7.53
N VAL A 154 16.15 14.10 -6.33
CA VAL A 154 14.90 13.98 -5.59
C VAL A 154 15.11 14.41 -4.15
N ARG A 155 14.18 15.19 -3.62
CA ARG A 155 14.06 15.52 -2.19
C ARG A 155 12.74 14.99 -1.67
N ILE A 156 12.70 14.65 -0.39
CA ILE A 156 11.46 14.19 0.24
C ILE A 156 11.22 14.90 1.57
N CYS A 157 9.97 15.37 1.75
CA CYS A 157 9.49 15.91 3.01
C CYS A 157 8.25 15.13 3.47
N VAL A 158 8.33 14.59 4.69
CA VAL A 158 7.25 13.83 5.33
C VAL A 158 6.70 14.60 6.50
N PHE A 159 5.39 14.84 6.48
CA PHE A 159 4.64 15.40 7.60
C PHE A 159 3.85 14.33 8.33
N TYR A 160 3.86 14.37 9.66
CA TYR A 160 3.08 13.48 10.50
C TYR A 160 2.45 14.23 11.67
N PRO A 161 1.29 13.78 12.22
CA PRO A 161 0.65 14.45 13.34
C PRO A 161 1.47 14.29 14.61
N TYR A 162 1.74 15.39 15.31
CA TYR A 162 2.45 15.39 16.59
C TYR A 162 1.66 14.57 17.62
N GLY A 163 2.30 13.52 18.18
CA GLY A 163 1.65 12.58 19.10
C GLY A 163 0.62 11.64 18.46
N GLY A 164 0.49 11.63 17.12
CA GLY A 164 -0.51 10.83 16.39
C GLY A 164 -0.01 9.51 15.79
N VAL A 165 1.26 9.15 16.02
CA VAL A 165 1.88 7.89 15.55
C VAL A 165 2.44 7.11 16.73
N SER A 166 2.65 5.79 16.59
CA SER A 166 3.25 4.95 17.63
C SER A 166 4.72 5.35 17.89
N GLN A 167 5.26 4.94 19.05
CA GLN A 167 6.65 5.24 19.41
C GLN A 167 7.63 4.61 18.39
N VAL A 168 7.37 3.37 17.96
CA VAL A 168 8.17 2.68 16.96
C VAL A 168 8.09 3.40 15.61
N GLN A 169 6.89 3.74 15.14
CA GLN A 169 6.72 4.44 13.86
C GLN A 169 7.35 5.84 13.87
N ARG A 170 7.24 6.56 15.00
CA ARG A 170 7.92 7.85 15.17
C ARG A 170 9.43 7.66 15.07
N ALA A 171 10.00 6.73 15.84
CA ALA A 171 11.43 6.46 15.83
C ALA A 171 11.93 6.11 14.42
N GLN A 172 11.19 5.29 13.67
CA GLN A 172 11.52 4.97 12.27
C GLN A 172 11.68 6.22 11.39
N MET A 173 10.86 7.24 11.60
CA MET A 173 10.90 8.47 10.79
C MET A 173 11.94 9.47 11.28
N VAL A 174 11.94 9.78 12.59
CA VAL A 174 12.81 10.86 13.11
C VAL A 174 14.30 10.49 13.14
N THR A 175 14.62 9.21 13.08
CA THR A 175 16.01 8.71 12.98
C THR A 175 16.48 8.46 11.54
N GLN A 176 15.65 8.78 10.54
CA GLN A 176 15.99 8.55 9.14
C GLN A 176 17.27 9.31 8.75
N GLU A 177 18.17 8.62 8.08
CA GLU A 177 19.38 9.17 7.51
C GLU A 177 19.13 9.61 6.05
N GLY A 178 20.02 10.44 5.51
CA GLY A 178 20.01 10.92 4.15
C GLY A 178 20.06 12.44 4.06
N ASN A 179 20.75 12.94 3.03
CA ASN A 179 20.98 14.37 2.84
C ASN A 179 19.80 15.09 2.16
N ASN A 180 18.89 14.34 1.59
CA ASN A 180 17.74 14.81 0.80
C ASN A 180 16.40 14.55 1.48
N VAL A 181 16.39 14.16 2.77
CA VAL A 181 15.18 13.82 3.54
C VAL A 181 14.89 14.86 4.60
N ALA A 182 13.62 15.20 4.75
CA ALA A 182 13.10 16.04 5.81
C ALA A 182 11.86 15.38 6.44
N VAL A 183 11.79 15.44 7.76
CA VAL A 183 10.63 14.95 8.53
C VAL A 183 10.21 16.03 9.51
N CYS A 184 8.93 16.37 9.52
CA CYS A 184 8.41 17.40 10.39
C CYS A 184 7.07 16.98 11.00
N ALA A 185 6.95 17.09 12.31
CA ALA A 185 5.69 16.91 13.00
C ALA A 185 4.82 18.17 12.83
N VAL A 186 3.50 17.99 12.77
CA VAL A 186 2.53 19.07 12.64
C VAL A 186 1.56 19.00 13.81
N TYR A 187 1.31 20.14 14.45
CA TYR A 187 0.26 20.23 15.45
C TYR A 187 -1.12 20.04 14.80
N GLY A 188 -1.83 19.00 15.24
CA GLY A 188 -3.12 18.58 14.70
C GLY A 188 -3.22 17.07 14.53
N ASN A 189 -4.14 16.62 13.70
CA ASN A 189 -4.37 15.23 13.38
C ASN A 189 -3.85 14.88 11.96
N PHE A 190 -4.07 13.64 11.54
CA PHE A 190 -3.64 13.18 10.20
C PHE A 190 -4.33 13.95 9.06
N ASP A 191 -5.61 14.29 9.22
CA ASP A 191 -6.36 15.06 8.21
C ASP A 191 -5.81 16.48 8.06
N ASP A 192 -5.33 17.10 9.16
CA ASP A 192 -4.67 18.41 9.12
C ASP A 192 -3.37 18.34 8.30
N ALA A 193 -2.54 17.33 8.56
CA ALA A 193 -1.30 17.12 7.81
C ALA A 193 -1.57 16.84 6.32
N GLN A 194 -2.55 16.00 6.02
CA GLN A 194 -2.94 15.67 4.63
C GLN A 194 -3.52 16.89 3.90
N THR A 195 -4.35 17.67 4.58
CA THR A 195 -4.92 18.90 4.04
C THR A 195 -3.81 19.93 3.78
N GLY A 196 -2.86 20.04 4.70
CA GLY A 196 -1.68 20.91 4.53
C GLY A 196 -0.89 20.57 3.27
N VAL A 197 -0.60 19.28 3.04
CA VAL A 197 0.08 18.84 1.81
C VAL A 197 -0.74 19.20 0.56
N LYS A 198 -2.06 18.96 0.55
CA LYS A 198 -2.93 19.35 -0.58
C LYS A 198 -2.91 20.87 -0.83
N ASN A 199 -2.92 21.65 0.24
CA ASN A 199 -2.85 23.12 0.15
C ASN A 199 -1.51 23.60 -0.43
N ILE A 200 -0.38 22.91 -0.15
CA ILE A 200 0.91 23.21 -0.76
C ILE A 200 0.84 22.97 -2.27
N PHE A 201 0.32 21.82 -2.73
CA PHE A 201 0.15 21.56 -4.16
C PHE A 201 -0.70 22.64 -4.84
N ALA A 202 -1.85 23.01 -4.24
CA ALA A 202 -2.72 24.04 -4.77
C ALA A 202 -2.06 25.44 -4.80
N ALA A 203 -1.35 25.80 -3.73
CA ALA A 203 -0.67 27.10 -3.62
C ALA A 203 0.51 27.24 -4.59
N CYS A 204 1.12 26.13 -5.01
CA CYS A 204 2.26 26.08 -5.92
C CYS A 204 1.86 25.91 -7.38
N GLN A 205 0.61 25.61 -7.67
CA GLN A 205 0.13 25.41 -9.03
C GLN A 205 0.33 26.67 -9.89
N GLY A 206 1.00 26.51 -11.04
CA GLY A 206 1.29 27.62 -11.96
C GLY A 206 2.39 28.59 -11.51
N LYS A 207 3.11 28.28 -10.44
CA LYS A 207 4.26 29.06 -9.99
C LYS A 207 5.56 28.43 -10.46
N GLU A 208 6.56 29.25 -10.76
CA GLU A 208 7.93 28.81 -10.96
C GLU A 208 8.55 28.45 -9.59
N LEU A 209 8.94 27.20 -9.44
CA LEU A 209 9.60 26.67 -8.24
C LEU A 209 10.97 26.11 -8.66
N PRO A 210 11.94 26.04 -7.73
CA PRO A 210 13.23 25.40 -8.01
C PRO A 210 13.17 23.86 -8.12
N PHE A 211 11.97 23.30 -8.00
CA PHE A 211 11.69 21.86 -8.06
C PHE A 211 10.27 21.60 -8.58
N ALA A 212 10.05 20.42 -9.16
CA ALA A 212 8.73 19.91 -9.47
C ALA A 212 8.13 19.20 -8.25
N LEU A 213 6.86 19.47 -7.94
CA LEU A 213 6.16 18.77 -6.86
C LEU A 213 5.65 17.41 -7.34
N SER A 214 5.86 16.39 -6.53
CA SER A 214 5.26 15.07 -6.73
C SER A 214 4.88 14.41 -5.39
N SER A 215 4.17 13.31 -5.44
CA SER A 215 3.68 12.62 -4.24
C SER A 215 4.05 11.15 -4.26
N ALA A 216 4.45 10.62 -3.11
CA ALA A 216 4.65 9.19 -2.89
C ALA A 216 3.36 8.46 -2.48
N ASN A 217 2.18 9.05 -2.62
CA ASN A 217 0.91 8.44 -2.27
C ASN A 217 0.55 7.28 -3.22
N SER A 218 -0.37 6.41 -2.78
CA SER A 218 -0.79 5.21 -3.53
C SER A 218 -1.53 5.49 -4.84
N ILE A 219 -1.85 6.76 -5.12
CA ILE A 219 -2.49 7.21 -6.38
C ILE A 219 -1.55 7.14 -7.59
N ASN A 220 -0.22 7.20 -7.39
CA ASN A 220 0.74 7.07 -8.47
C ASN A 220 0.75 5.65 -9.02
N ILE A 221 0.68 5.49 -10.35
CA ILE A 221 0.74 4.16 -11.01
C ILE A 221 2.07 3.45 -10.73
N GLY A 222 3.17 4.20 -10.55
CA GLY A 222 4.47 3.67 -10.11
C GLY A 222 4.48 3.09 -8.70
N ARG A 223 3.43 3.35 -7.89
CA ARG A 223 3.16 2.72 -6.61
C ARG A 223 2.28 1.48 -6.75
N LEU A 224 1.36 1.46 -7.70
CA LEU A 224 0.44 0.35 -7.92
C LEU A 224 1.11 -0.81 -8.65
N ALA A 225 1.78 -0.54 -9.75
CA ALA A 225 2.31 -1.56 -10.66
C ALA A 225 3.31 -2.53 -10.00
N PRO A 226 4.25 -2.12 -9.14
CA PRO A 226 5.18 -3.05 -8.49
C PRO A 226 4.49 -4.07 -7.58
N GLN A 227 3.31 -3.76 -7.07
CA GLN A 227 2.56 -4.63 -6.15
C GLN A 227 1.96 -5.84 -6.85
N ILE A 228 1.85 -5.84 -8.16
CA ILE A 228 1.33 -6.98 -8.93
C ILE A 228 2.23 -8.21 -8.77
N MET A 229 3.54 -8.01 -8.65
CA MET A 229 4.55 -9.06 -8.57
C MET A 229 4.27 -10.05 -7.43
N TYR A 230 3.90 -9.59 -6.25
CA TYR A 230 3.76 -10.49 -5.11
C TYR A 230 2.55 -11.44 -5.20
N TYR A 231 1.56 -11.16 -6.03
CA TYR A 231 0.50 -12.12 -6.36
C TYR A 231 1.03 -13.26 -7.24
N PHE A 232 1.90 -12.95 -8.19
CA PHE A 232 2.60 -13.96 -8.99
C PHE A 232 3.52 -14.80 -8.11
N ARG A 233 4.27 -14.17 -7.20
CA ARG A 233 5.13 -14.89 -6.24
C ARG A 233 4.32 -15.84 -5.36
N ALA A 234 3.23 -15.37 -4.76
CA ALA A 234 2.36 -16.20 -3.94
C ALA A 234 1.80 -17.40 -4.73
N TYR A 235 1.39 -17.19 -5.98
CA TYR A 235 0.92 -18.27 -6.84
C TYR A 235 2.02 -19.30 -7.10
N GLN A 236 3.24 -18.85 -7.39
CA GLN A 236 4.40 -19.72 -7.61
C GLN A 236 4.75 -20.51 -6.34
N ASP A 237 4.72 -19.89 -5.17
CA ASP A 237 4.98 -20.57 -3.88
C ASP A 237 3.99 -21.72 -3.64
N LEU A 238 2.71 -21.53 -3.98
CA LEU A 238 1.71 -22.59 -3.86
C LEU A 238 1.93 -23.71 -4.88
N LEU A 239 2.39 -23.41 -6.10
CA LEU A 239 2.78 -24.41 -7.11
C LEU A 239 3.97 -25.23 -6.60
N ASP A 240 5.03 -24.58 -6.14
CA ASP A 240 6.25 -25.21 -5.66
C ASP A 240 5.99 -26.09 -4.42
N ALA A 241 5.06 -25.66 -3.56
CA ALA A 241 4.59 -26.44 -2.42
C ALA A 241 3.61 -27.57 -2.79
N GLY A 242 3.24 -27.72 -4.08
CA GLY A 242 2.29 -28.74 -4.54
C GLY A 242 0.86 -28.57 -4.01
N LYS A 243 0.50 -27.36 -3.60
CA LYS A 243 -0.83 -27.04 -3.04
C LYS A 243 -1.87 -26.79 -4.13
N ILE A 244 -1.42 -26.39 -5.31
CA ILE A 244 -2.24 -26.17 -6.50
C ILE A 244 -1.54 -26.76 -7.73
N LYS A 245 -2.29 -26.89 -8.82
CA LYS A 245 -1.77 -27.19 -10.15
C LYS A 245 -1.81 -25.91 -11.01
N LEU A 246 -0.96 -25.86 -12.00
CA LEU A 246 -0.94 -24.72 -12.94
C LEU A 246 -2.31 -24.54 -13.62
N GLY A 247 -2.92 -23.40 -13.38
CA GLY A 247 -4.25 -23.04 -13.86
C GLY A 247 -5.36 -23.14 -12.79
N ASP A 248 -5.09 -23.72 -11.62
CA ASP A 248 -6.03 -23.69 -10.51
C ASP A 248 -6.16 -22.25 -9.98
N GLU A 249 -7.39 -21.82 -9.70
CA GLU A 249 -7.62 -20.49 -9.14
C GLU A 249 -7.26 -20.42 -7.64
N VAL A 250 -6.70 -19.27 -7.24
CA VAL A 250 -6.31 -18.96 -5.86
C VAL A 250 -7.09 -17.75 -5.37
N ASN A 251 -7.69 -17.85 -4.19
CA ASN A 251 -8.35 -16.73 -3.52
C ASN A 251 -7.34 -15.92 -2.69
N PHE A 252 -7.51 -14.61 -2.64
CA PHE A 252 -6.66 -13.73 -1.85
C PHE A 252 -7.49 -12.87 -0.90
N SER A 253 -7.19 -12.95 0.41
CA SER A 253 -7.77 -12.07 1.41
C SER A 253 -6.80 -10.94 1.74
N VAL A 254 -7.27 -9.71 1.52
CA VAL A 254 -6.44 -8.52 1.49
C VAL A 254 -6.92 -7.49 2.51
N PRO A 255 -6.13 -7.22 3.58
CA PRO A 255 -6.39 -6.08 4.46
C PRO A 255 -6.35 -4.79 3.66
N THR A 256 -7.50 -4.12 3.52
CA THR A 256 -7.69 -3.08 2.50
C THR A 256 -8.00 -1.72 3.11
N GLY A 257 -7.16 -0.73 2.78
CA GLY A 257 -7.39 0.69 3.03
C GLY A 257 -7.62 1.44 1.71
N ASN A 258 -6.55 1.99 1.12
CA ASN A 258 -6.61 2.77 -0.13
C ASN A 258 -6.82 1.95 -1.41
N PHE A 259 -7.20 0.69 -1.30
CA PHE A 259 -7.51 -0.23 -2.41
C PHE A 259 -6.33 -0.52 -3.37
N GLY A 260 -5.11 -0.11 -3.03
CA GLY A 260 -3.95 -0.26 -3.92
C GLY A 260 -3.51 -1.71 -4.07
N ASP A 261 -3.30 -2.42 -2.97
CA ASP A 261 -2.80 -3.79 -3.00
C ASP A 261 -3.83 -4.79 -3.52
N ILE A 262 -5.10 -4.69 -3.14
CA ILE A 262 -6.15 -5.56 -3.69
C ILE A 262 -6.41 -5.30 -5.18
N LEU A 263 -6.28 -4.04 -5.63
CA LEU A 263 -6.34 -3.69 -7.05
C LEU A 263 -5.17 -4.28 -7.83
N ALA A 264 -3.98 -4.37 -7.22
CA ALA A 264 -2.84 -5.06 -7.82
C ALA A 264 -3.14 -6.56 -8.04
N GLY A 265 -3.87 -7.20 -7.12
CA GLY A 265 -4.40 -8.56 -7.31
C GLY A 265 -5.39 -8.66 -8.47
N TYR A 266 -6.27 -7.67 -8.61
CA TYR A 266 -7.17 -7.61 -9.76
C TYR A 266 -6.41 -7.40 -11.08
N LEU A 267 -5.38 -6.56 -11.09
CA LEU A 267 -4.51 -6.39 -12.26
C LEU A 267 -3.71 -7.67 -12.58
N ALA A 268 -3.24 -8.41 -11.57
CA ALA A 268 -2.63 -9.72 -11.78
C ALA A 268 -3.59 -10.69 -12.49
N LYS A 269 -4.87 -10.73 -12.08
CA LYS A 269 -5.94 -11.48 -12.76
C LYS A 269 -6.12 -11.02 -14.21
N GLN A 270 -6.14 -9.73 -14.46
CA GLN A 270 -6.28 -9.17 -15.82
C GLN A 270 -5.05 -9.45 -16.71
N LEU A 271 -3.88 -9.66 -16.11
CA LEU A 271 -2.66 -10.13 -16.81
C LEU A 271 -2.64 -11.65 -17.01
N GLY A 272 -3.69 -12.36 -16.59
CA GLY A 272 -3.92 -13.78 -16.85
C GLY A 272 -3.59 -14.72 -15.70
N LEU A 273 -3.08 -14.22 -14.55
CA LEU A 273 -2.86 -15.05 -13.36
C LEU A 273 -4.20 -15.65 -12.89
N PRO A 274 -4.29 -16.97 -12.60
CA PRO A 274 -5.53 -17.59 -12.14
C PRO A 274 -5.89 -17.15 -10.70
N VAL A 275 -6.39 -15.94 -10.58
CA VAL A 275 -6.91 -15.38 -9.33
C VAL A 275 -8.40 -15.68 -9.25
N GLY A 276 -8.82 -16.30 -8.17
CA GLY A 276 -10.22 -16.57 -7.86
C GLY A 276 -10.94 -15.30 -7.36
N THR A 277 -11.46 -15.35 -6.15
CA THR A 277 -12.12 -14.22 -5.49
C THR A 277 -11.09 -13.38 -4.73
N LEU A 278 -11.19 -12.05 -4.87
CA LEU A 278 -10.45 -11.08 -4.07
C LEU A 278 -11.33 -10.66 -2.88
N ILE A 279 -10.88 -11.00 -1.68
CA ILE A 279 -11.62 -10.76 -0.44
C ILE A 279 -11.12 -9.44 0.16
N CYS A 280 -11.96 -8.42 0.10
CA CYS A 280 -11.68 -7.10 0.67
C CYS A 280 -11.98 -7.10 2.16
N ALA A 281 -10.95 -7.15 2.99
CA ALA A 281 -11.08 -7.08 4.43
C ALA A 281 -10.96 -5.63 4.90
N SER A 282 -11.98 -5.14 5.60
CA SER A 282 -11.99 -3.83 6.27
C SER A 282 -11.79 -4.01 7.78
N ASN A 283 -11.39 -2.96 8.48
CA ASN A 283 -11.54 -2.85 9.93
C ASN A 283 -12.93 -2.22 10.27
N ALA A 284 -13.09 -1.69 11.47
CA ALA A 284 -14.35 -1.02 11.88
C ALA A 284 -14.72 0.18 10.96
N ASN A 285 -13.77 0.74 10.21
CA ASN A 285 -14.04 1.71 9.14
C ASN A 285 -14.45 0.97 7.85
N ASN A 286 -15.60 0.36 7.84
CA ASN A 286 -16.06 -0.65 6.88
C ASN A 286 -16.70 -0.10 5.60
N VAL A 287 -16.35 1.12 5.19
CA VAL A 287 -16.92 1.77 4.00
C VAL A 287 -16.80 0.93 2.72
N LEU A 288 -15.68 0.22 2.55
CA LEU A 288 -15.46 -0.66 1.40
C LEU A 288 -16.33 -1.92 1.46
N THR A 289 -16.49 -2.49 2.64
CA THR A 289 -17.38 -3.65 2.85
C THR A 289 -18.83 -3.30 2.49
N ASP A 290 -19.33 -2.16 2.99
CA ASP A 290 -20.68 -1.70 2.66
C ASP A 290 -20.81 -1.43 1.16
N PHE A 291 -19.82 -0.77 0.55
CA PHE A 291 -19.82 -0.49 -0.88
C PHE A 291 -19.87 -1.76 -1.73
N ILE A 292 -19.02 -2.74 -1.49
CA ILE A 292 -18.97 -3.99 -2.28
C ILE A 292 -20.27 -4.77 -2.10
N ARG A 293 -20.87 -4.74 -0.92
CA ARG A 293 -22.13 -5.44 -0.64
C ARG A 293 -23.35 -4.74 -1.22
N THR A 294 -23.39 -3.40 -1.21
CA THR A 294 -24.61 -2.64 -1.51
C THR A 294 -24.55 -1.78 -2.78
N GLY A 295 -23.35 -1.52 -3.28
CA GLY A 295 -23.12 -0.56 -4.37
C GLY A 295 -23.13 0.89 -3.94
N THR A 296 -23.37 1.17 -2.66
CA THR A 296 -23.38 2.55 -2.12
C THR A 296 -22.10 2.83 -1.34
N TYR A 297 -21.35 3.83 -1.79
CA TYR A 297 -20.19 4.37 -1.08
C TYR A 297 -20.62 5.60 -0.27
N ASP A 298 -20.47 5.55 1.06
CA ASP A 298 -20.85 6.66 1.95
C ASP A 298 -19.75 6.94 2.97
N ARG A 299 -19.10 8.13 2.82
CA ARG A 299 -18.06 8.63 3.74
C ARG A 299 -18.62 9.47 4.90
N LYS A 300 -19.93 9.71 4.95
CA LYS A 300 -20.59 10.52 5.99
C LYS A 300 -20.75 9.73 7.30
N ARG A 301 -19.64 9.33 7.85
CA ARG A 301 -19.54 8.58 9.09
C ARG A 301 -18.29 9.03 9.88
N PRO A 302 -18.25 8.85 11.21
CA PRO A 302 -17.04 9.15 11.97
C PRO A 302 -15.90 8.22 11.58
N LEU A 303 -14.67 8.76 11.50
CA LEU A 303 -13.47 7.95 11.40
C LEU A 303 -13.16 7.36 12.79
N LEU A 304 -13.08 6.04 12.86
CA LEU A 304 -12.73 5.30 14.06
C LEU A 304 -11.22 5.05 14.09
N LYS A 305 -10.57 5.36 15.20
CA LYS A 305 -9.18 4.99 15.42
C LYS A 305 -9.13 3.53 15.90
N THR A 306 -8.44 2.68 15.14
CA THR A 306 -8.36 1.23 15.42
C THR A 306 -6.93 0.78 15.69
N THR A 307 -6.76 -0.50 16.03
CA THR A 307 -5.45 -1.15 16.16
C THR A 307 -4.78 -1.45 14.81
N SER A 308 -5.50 -1.30 13.68
CA SER A 308 -5.01 -1.46 12.30
C SER A 308 -5.01 -0.13 11.53
N PRO A 309 -4.18 0.86 11.90
CA PRO A 309 -4.29 2.25 11.45
C PRO A 309 -4.09 2.46 9.94
N SER A 310 -3.43 1.54 9.24
CA SER A 310 -3.28 1.65 7.77
C SER A 310 -4.60 1.43 7.02
N MET A 311 -5.62 0.89 7.69
CA MET A 311 -6.98 0.68 7.17
C MET A 311 -7.97 1.73 7.69
N ASP A 312 -7.55 2.68 8.53
CA ASP A 312 -8.39 3.78 9.04
C ASP A 312 -8.60 4.82 7.94
N ILE A 313 -9.57 4.56 7.07
CA ILE A 313 -9.91 5.43 5.94
C ILE A 313 -11.43 5.58 5.78
N LEU A 314 -11.84 6.73 5.27
CA LEU A 314 -13.21 6.99 4.80
C LEU A 314 -13.26 7.22 3.28
N VAL A 315 -12.11 7.49 2.65
CA VAL A 315 -11.98 7.64 1.21
C VAL A 315 -10.88 6.71 0.70
N SER A 316 -11.27 5.73 -0.09
CA SER A 316 -10.37 4.73 -0.67
C SER A 316 -9.97 5.15 -2.08
N SER A 317 -8.74 5.66 -2.23
CA SER A 317 -8.32 6.41 -3.42
C SER A 317 -8.25 5.57 -4.70
N ASN A 318 -7.84 4.29 -4.63
CA ASN A 318 -7.69 3.47 -5.85
C ASN A 318 -8.97 2.74 -6.27
N LEU A 319 -10.04 2.83 -5.49
CA LEU A 319 -11.34 2.28 -5.88
C LEU A 319 -11.83 2.89 -7.21
N GLU A 320 -11.49 4.15 -7.45
CA GLU A 320 -11.77 4.84 -8.71
C GLU A 320 -11.21 4.10 -9.93
N ARG A 321 -10.01 3.52 -9.80
CA ARG A 321 -9.42 2.69 -10.86
C ARG A 321 -10.22 1.43 -11.15
N LEU A 322 -10.73 0.78 -10.10
CA LEU A 322 -11.60 -0.38 -10.28
C LEU A 322 -12.90 -0.01 -11.00
N LEU A 323 -13.54 1.11 -10.59
CA LEU A 323 -14.75 1.59 -11.24
C LEU A 323 -14.51 1.83 -12.73
N TYR A 324 -13.38 2.45 -13.08
CA TYR A 324 -12.99 2.66 -14.47
C TYR A 324 -12.76 1.32 -15.21
N LEU A 325 -11.98 0.40 -14.66
CA LEU A 325 -11.64 -0.88 -15.29
C LEU A 325 -12.88 -1.73 -15.56
N LEU A 326 -13.88 -1.72 -14.67
CA LEU A 326 -15.11 -2.52 -14.83
C LEU A 326 -16.18 -1.83 -15.67
N SER A 327 -16.26 -0.51 -15.68
CA SER A 327 -17.25 0.23 -16.47
C SER A 327 -16.76 0.55 -17.87
N GLY A 328 -15.48 0.85 -18.06
CA GLY A 328 -14.92 1.42 -19.28
C GLY A 328 -15.40 2.84 -19.57
N ASP A 329 -16.01 3.53 -18.59
CA ASP A 329 -16.70 4.81 -18.78
C ASP A 329 -16.12 5.90 -17.87
N THR A 330 -15.27 6.75 -18.46
CA THR A 330 -14.64 7.90 -17.77
C THR A 330 -15.64 8.93 -17.28
N LYS A 331 -16.76 9.11 -18.00
CA LYS A 331 -17.81 10.09 -17.63
C LYS A 331 -18.55 9.62 -16.39
N LEU A 332 -18.91 8.33 -16.32
CA LEU A 332 -19.50 7.73 -15.14
C LEU A 332 -18.57 7.91 -13.94
N VAL A 333 -17.29 7.59 -14.08
CA VAL A 333 -16.32 7.72 -12.98
C VAL A 333 -16.21 9.18 -12.53
N ALA A 334 -16.12 10.14 -13.46
CA ALA A 334 -16.09 11.56 -13.13
C ALA A 334 -17.36 12.00 -12.36
N GLU A 335 -18.54 11.52 -12.77
CA GLU A 335 -19.81 11.78 -12.07
C GLU A 335 -19.80 11.23 -10.64
N LEU A 336 -19.40 9.96 -10.46
CA LEU A 336 -19.37 9.31 -9.15
C LEU A 336 -18.37 10.02 -8.20
N MET A 337 -17.19 10.37 -8.69
CA MET A 337 -16.20 11.13 -7.90
C MET A 337 -16.68 12.56 -7.60
N GLY A 338 -17.38 13.19 -8.53
CA GLY A 338 -18.05 14.47 -8.32
C GLY A 338 -19.10 14.42 -7.19
N LYS A 339 -19.93 13.37 -7.18
CA LYS A 339 -20.92 13.14 -6.09
C LYS A 339 -20.21 12.88 -4.76
N LEU A 340 -19.16 12.04 -4.73
CA LEU A 340 -18.40 11.79 -3.52
C LEU A 340 -17.84 13.08 -2.92
N ASN A 341 -17.33 13.97 -3.76
CA ASN A 341 -16.76 15.25 -3.31
C ASN A 341 -17.83 16.22 -2.80
N LYS A 342 -18.97 16.34 -3.49
CA LYS A 342 -20.03 17.31 -3.18
C LYS A 342 -21.00 16.81 -2.12
N GLU A 343 -21.40 15.54 -2.21
CA GLU A 343 -22.50 14.96 -1.42
C GLU A 343 -21.97 13.99 -0.35
N GLY A 344 -20.70 13.58 -0.43
CA GLY A 344 -20.08 12.60 0.48
C GLY A 344 -20.47 11.15 0.21
N SER A 345 -21.28 10.89 -0.80
CA SER A 345 -21.72 9.53 -1.15
C SER A 345 -22.09 9.39 -2.61
N TYR A 346 -22.08 8.15 -3.11
CA TYR A 346 -22.63 7.78 -4.43
C TYR A 346 -23.12 6.33 -4.42
N THR A 347 -23.95 5.99 -5.39
CA THR A 347 -24.37 4.60 -5.66
C THR A 347 -24.05 4.26 -7.11
N VAL A 348 -23.42 3.12 -7.33
CA VAL A 348 -23.11 2.64 -8.69
C VAL A 348 -24.32 2.01 -9.35
N PRO A 349 -24.41 1.99 -10.71
CA PRO A 349 -25.43 1.22 -11.41
C PRO A 349 -25.41 -0.27 -11.05
N GLY A 350 -26.58 -0.91 -11.03
CA GLY A 350 -26.71 -2.33 -10.65
C GLY A 350 -25.85 -3.28 -11.49
N GLU A 351 -25.69 -3.00 -12.79
CA GLU A 351 -24.81 -3.78 -13.68
C GLU A 351 -23.33 -3.68 -13.28
N LEU A 352 -22.89 -2.49 -12.82
CA LEU A 352 -21.53 -2.30 -12.35
C LEU A 352 -21.33 -3.00 -10.99
N LEU A 353 -22.34 -2.94 -10.10
CA LEU A 353 -22.30 -3.67 -8.83
C LEU A 353 -22.16 -5.18 -9.08
N ALA A 354 -22.93 -5.73 -10.00
CA ALA A 354 -22.85 -7.16 -10.34
C ALA A 354 -21.45 -7.56 -10.85
N LYS A 355 -20.79 -6.70 -11.65
CA LYS A 355 -19.40 -6.92 -12.08
C LYS A 355 -18.43 -6.86 -10.89
N ILE A 356 -18.60 -5.92 -9.96
CA ILE A 356 -17.79 -5.84 -8.74
C ILE A 356 -17.93 -7.11 -7.92
N GLN A 357 -19.15 -7.54 -7.64
CA GLN A 357 -19.46 -8.71 -6.81
C GLN A 357 -19.05 -10.05 -7.44
N LYS A 358 -18.85 -10.09 -8.74
CA LYS A 358 -18.28 -11.26 -9.42
C LYS A 358 -16.81 -11.47 -9.09
N GLU A 359 -16.05 -10.38 -8.89
CA GLU A 359 -14.61 -10.39 -8.69
C GLU A 359 -14.23 -10.27 -7.22
N PHE A 360 -15.04 -9.56 -6.43
CA PHE A 360 -14.76 -9.18 -5.06
C PHE A 360 -15.85 -9.67 -4.10
N TRP A 361 -15.40 -10.13 -2.95
CA TRP A 361 -16.22 -10.33 -1.77
C TRP A 361 -15.68 -9.47 -0.62
N ALA A 362 -16.49 -9.13 0.40
CA ALA A 362 -16.03 -8.23 1.45
C ALA A 362 -16.60 -8.56 2.82
N ALA A 363 -15.78 -8.40 3.84
CA ALA A 363 -16.16 -8.44 5.25
C ALA A 363 -15.38 -7.40 6.05
N TYR A 364 -15.78 -7.20 7.31
CA TYR A 364 -15.04 -6.36 8.23
C TYR A 364 -14.76 -7.07 9.55
N CYS A 365 -13.71 -6.62 10.24
CA CYS A 365 -13.26 -7.13 11.51
C CYS A 365 -13.01 -5.95 12.45
N ASP A 366 -13.67 -5.90 13.59
CA ASP A 366 -13.39 -4.91 14.63
C ASP A 366 -12.17 -5.29 15.47
N ASP A 367 -11.72 -4.39 16.35
CA ASP A 367 -10.55 -4.61 17.19
C ASP A 367 -10.71 -5.80 18.14
N ALA A 368 -11.92 -6.05 18.66
CA ALA A 368 -12.17 -7.16 19.56
C ALA A 368 -11.97 -8.50 18.85
N ARG A 369 -12.51 -8.63 17.64
CA ARG A 369 -12.34 -9.82 16.81
C ARG A 369 -10.90 -9.95 16.29
N ALA A 370 -10.26 -8.86 15.90
CA ALA A 370 -8.85 -8.88 15.49
C ALA A 370 -7.94 -9.39 16.63
N ASN A 371 -8.21 -8.95 17.87
CA ASN A 371 -7.51 -9.44 19.06
C ASN A 371 -7.71 -10.94 19.27
N GLU A 372 -8.95 -11.43 19.16
CA GLU A 372 -9.27 -12.88 19.25
C GLU A 372 -8.52 -13.68 18.18
N ILE A 373 -8.56 -13.24 16.92
CA ILE A 373 -7.89 -13.90 15.79
C ILE A 373 -6.38 -13.97 16.01
N MET A 374 -5.72 -12.87 16.40
CA MET A 374 -4.27 -12.86 16.67
C MET A 374 -3.92 -13.89 17.75
N GLY A 375 -4.67 -13.91 18.86
CA GLY A 375 -4.45 -14.86 19.95
C GLY A 375 -4.64 -16.31 19.52
N ARG A 376 -5.71 -16.59 18.78
CA ARG A 376 -6.05 -17.93 18.30
C ARG A 376 -5.06 -18.44 17.24
N VAL A 377 -4.71 -17.64 16.24
CA VAL A 377 -3.74 -18.02 15.22
C VAL A 377 -2.38 -18.30 15.84
N TYR A 378 -1.97 -17.52 16.83
CA TYR A 378 -0.74 -17.83 17.57
C TYR A 378 -0.84 -19.13 18.38
N ALA A 379 -1.93 -19.34 19.12
CA ALA A 379 -2.11 -20.54 19.95
C ALA A 379 -2.19 -21.83 19.11
N ASP A 380 -2.92 -21.79 18.00
CA ASP A 380 -3.21 -22.98 17.19
C ASP A 380 -2.12 -23.29 16.17
N CYS A 381 -1.47 -22.25 15.61
CA CYS A 381 -0.53 -22.39 14.51
C CYS A 381 0.90 -21.92 14.83
N GLY A 382 1.14 -21.30 15.99
CA GLY A 382 2.42 -20.71 16.34
C GLY A 382 2.81 -19.49 15.48
N TYR A 383 1.87 -18.96 14.67
CA TYR A 383 2.13 -17.84 13.78
C TYR A 383 1.72 -16.52 14.41
N LEU A 384 2.68 -15.59 14.46
CA LEU A 384 2.46 -14.26 15.03
C LEU A 384 2.05 -13.29 13.93
N CYS A 385 0.80 -12.81 13.94
CA CYS A 385 0.30 -11.84 12.98
C CYS A 385 -0.01 -10.48 13.63
N ASP A 386 -0.03 -9.45 12.80
CA ASP A 386 -0.41 -8.09 13.18
C ASP A 386 -1.94 -7.88 13.06
N PRO A 387 -2.50 -6.77 13.58
CA PRO A 387 -3.94 -6.51 13.52
C PRO A 387 -4.52 -6.41 12.11
N HIS A 388 -3.73 -5.93 11.13
CA HIS A 388 -4.18 -5.88 9.73
C HIS A 388 -4.31 -7.30 9.16
N THR A 389 -3.31 -8.14 9.36
CA THR A 389 -3.34 -9.55 8.96
C THR A 389 -4.52 -10.28 9.62
N ALA A 390 -4.78 -10.01 10.91
CA ALA A 390 -5.93 -10.58 11.61
C ALA A 390 -7.27 -10.20 10.96
N SER A 391 -7.41 -8.97 10.48
CA SER A 391 -8.60 -8.56 9.72
C SER A 391 -8.75 -9.33 8.40
N GLY A 392 -7.64 -9.54 7.68
CA GLY A 392 -7.61 -10.38 6.49
C GLY A 392 -7.95 -11.84 6.78
N TRP A 393 -7.44 -12.37 7.87
CA TRP A 393 -7.71 -13.72 8.32
C TRP A 393 -9.19 -13.92 8.65
N ALA A 394 -9.79 -13.02 9.45
CA ALA A 394 -11.19 -13.05 9.80
C ALA A 394 -12.09 -13.03 8.55
N ALA A 395 -11.77 -12.18 7.58
CA ALA A 395 -12.53 -12.11 6.32
C ALA A 395 -12.39 -13.37 5.46
N ALA A 396 -11.22 -14.01 5.47
CA ALA A 396 -11.02 -15.30 4.80
C ALA A 396 -11.87 -16.41 5.42
N GLU A 397 -11.91 -16.50 6.75
CA GLU A 397 -12.77 -17.45 7.46
C GLU A 397 -14.26 -17.22 7.17
N ASP A 398 -14.71 -15.98 7.24
CA ASP A 398 -16.10 -15.63 6.93
C ASP A 398 -16.49 -16.00 5.49
N TYR A 399 -15.60 -15.73 4.53
CA TYR A 399 -15.78 -16.10 3.13
C TYR A 399 -15.94 -17.62 2.96
N VAL A 400 -15.02 -18.39 3.52
CA VAL A 400 -15.09 -19.86 3.44
C VAL A 400 -16.34 -20.41 4.14
N ALA A 401 -16.72 -19.85 5.29
CA ALA A 401 -17.91 -20.25 6.02
C ALA A 401 -19.20 -19.94 5.26
N GLU A 402 -19.28 -18.77 4.59
CA GLU A 402 -20.47 -18.33 3.85
C GLU A 402 -20.61 -19.07 2.52
N THR A 403 -19.50 -19.29 1.80
CA THR A 403 -19.54 -19.78 0.41
C THR A 403 -19.24 -21.26 0.27
N GLY A 404 -18.56 -21.88 1.24
CA GLY A 404 -18.05 -23.25 1.14
C GLY A 404 -16.95 -23.43 0.10
N ASP A 405 -16.32 -22.36 -0.36
CA ASP A 405 -15.26 -22.38 -1.37
C ASP A 405 -14.03 -23.19 -0.87
N LYS A 406 -13.52 -24.10 -1.69
CA LYS A 406 -12.42 -25.01 -1.38
C LYS A 406 -11.09 -24.63 -2.08
N ARG A 407 -11.10 -23.57 -2.87
CA ARG A 407 -9.88 -23.07 -3.52
C ARG A 407 -8.84 -22.68 -2.48
N ALA A 408 -7.57 -22.78 -2.84
CA ALA A 408 -6.50 -22.30 -1.99
C ALA A 408 -6.70 -20.83 -1.61
N MET A 409 -6.42 -20.51 -0.34
CA MET A 409 -6.60 -19.16 0.22
C MET A 409 -5.25 -18.62 0.67
N VAL A 410 -4.92 -17.42 0.18
CA VAL A 410 -3.76 -16.64 0.61
C VAL A 410 -4.23 -15.41 1.37
N VAL A 411 -3.77 -15.26 2.60
CA VAL A 411 -4.00 -14.04 3.42
C VAL A 411 -2.76 -13.15 3.31
N LEU A 412 -2.94 -11.89 2.93
CA LEU A 412 -1.83 -10.94 2.87
C LEU A 412 -1.48 -10.43 4.26
N SER A 413 -0.21 -10.61 4.65
CA SER A 413 0.35 -10.07 5.89
C SER A 413 1.12 -8.79 5.59
N THR A 414 0.48 -7.65 5.86
CA THR A 414 0.88 -6.34 5.33
C THR A 414 1.85 -5.59 6.23
N ALA A 415 2.04 -6.01 7.46
CA ALA A 415 2.99 -5.40 8.40
C ALA A 415 3.55 -6.41 9.39
N SER A 416 4.75 -6.13 9.90
CA SER A 416 5.33 -6.93 10.99
C SER A 416 4.55 -6.75 12.29
N PRO A 417 4.27 -7.82 13.05
CA PRO A 417 3.63 -7.75 14.37
C PRO A 417 4.41 -6.87 15.36
N TYR A 418 5.71 -6.72 15.19
CA TYR A 418 6.56 -5.88 16.02
C TYR A 418 6.34 -4.37 15.85
N LYS A 419 5.58 -3.94 14.85
CA LYS A 419 5.14 -2.54 14.70
C LYS A 419 3.92 -2.20 15.57
N PHE A 420 3.24 -3.22 16.08
CA PHE A 420 2.02 -3.13 16.88
C PHE A 420 2.12 -3.96 18.17
N PRO A 421 3.22 -3.81 18.96
CA PRO A 421 3.51 -4.72 20.06
C PRO A 421 2.43 -4.70 21.16
N VAL A 422 1.79 -3.55 21.40
CA VAL A 422 0.67 -3.44 22.35
C VAL A 422 -0.48 -4.36 21.98
N ALA A 423 -0.95 -4.27 20.72
CA ALA A 423 -2.08 -5.07 20.26
C ALA A 423 -1.76 -6.57 20.26
N VAL A 424 -0.56 -6.93 19.77
CA VAL A 424 -0.13 -8.33 19.67
C VAL A 424 0.07 -8.95 21.06
N LEU A 425 0.75 -8.26 22.00
CA LEU A 425 0.90 -8.73 23.38
C LEU A 425 -0.46 -8.88 24.07
N THR A 426 -1.37 -7.93 23.90
CA THR A 426 -2.74 -8.02 24.44
C THR A 426 -3.41 -9.31 23.96
N ALA A 427 -3.30 -9.60 22.67
CA ALA A 427 -3.92 -10.77 22.05
C ALA A 427 -3.39 -12.11 22.60
N ILE A 428 -2.09 -12.20 22.89
CA ILE A 428 -1.46 -13.43 23.39
C ILE A 428 -1.33 -13.46 24.92
N GLY A 429 -1.98 -12.53 25.65
CA GLY A 429 -1.99 -12.49 27.10
C GLY A 429 -0.69 -11.99 27.74
N GLY A 430 0.12 -11.21 27.00
CA GLY A 430 1.36 -10.63 27.49
C GLY A 430 1.14 -9.29 28.23
N ASP A 431 2.12 -8.92 29.06
CA ASP A 431 2.12 -7.63 29.76
C ASP A 431 2.50 -6.50 28.79
N THR A 432 1.64 -5.48 28.69
CA THR A 432 1.81 -4.31 27.83
C THR A 432 2.40 -3.07 28.54
N SER A 433 2.92 -3.23 29.75
CA SER A 433 3.56 -2.13 30.48
C SER A 433 4.90 -1.71 29.86
N GLY A 434 5.30 -0.47 30.07
CA GLY A 434 6.58 0.08 29.60
C GLY A 434 6.52 0.67 28.19
N SER A 435 7.68 0.93 27.60
CA SER A 435 7.79 1.46 26.23
C SER A 435 7.49 0.39 25.17
N GLU A 436 7.13 0.82 23.98
CA GLU A 436 6.92 -0.12 22.86
C GLU A 436 8.18 -0.95 22.54
N PHE A 437 9.39 -0.42 22.77
CA PHE A 437 10.63 -1.17 22.62
C PHE A 437 10.75 -2.30 23.67
N ALA A 438 10.43 -2.02 24.93
CA ALA A 438 10.38 -3.05 25.97
C ALA A 438 9.31 -4.10 25.69
N GLN A 439 8.20 -3.70 25.09
CA GLN A 439 7.14 -4.60 24.66
C GLN A 439 7.59 -5.50 23.49
N MET A 440 8.36 -4.98 22.52
CA MET A 440 8.94 -5.80 21.45
C MET A 440 9.91 -6.86 22.01
N GLU A 441 10.77 -6.49 22.97
CA GLU A 441 11.66 -7.45 23.64
C GLU A 441 10.89 -8.54 24.38
N ARG A 442 9.82 -8.14 25.08
CA ARG A 442 8.92 -9.08 25.79
C ARG A 442 8.20 -10.00 24.82
N LEU A 443 7.69 -9.45 23.73
CA LEU A 443 7.03 -10.24 22.67
C LEU A 443 8.00 -11.30 22.09
N SER A 444 9.24 -10.90 21.79
CA SER A 444 10.27 -11.82 21.32
C SER A 444 10.62 -12.90 22.35
N ALA A 445 10.76 -12.52 23.62
CA ALA A 445 11.05 -13.46 24.69
C ALA A 445 9.90 -14.48 24.90
N MET A 446 8.65 -14.06 24.77
CA MET A 446 7.48 -14.93 24.93
C MET A 446 7.28 -15.89 23.75
N THR A 447 7.55 -15.43 22.54
CA THR A 447 7.19 -16.17 21.32
C THR A 447 8.35 -16.89 20.65
N GLY A 448 9.59 -16.50 20.97
CA GLY A 448 10.80 -16.96 20.28
C GLY A 448 10.96 -16.37 18.87
N VAL A 449 10.03 -15.55 18.39
CA VAL A 449 10.13 -14.86 17.09
C VAL A 449 11.10 -13.70 17.22
N PRO A 450 12.13 -13.59 16.35
CA PRO A 450 13.12 -12.53 16.47
C PRO A 450 12.53 -11.17 16.06
N ILE A 451 12.96 -10.10 16.74
CA ILE A 451 12.64 -8.73 16.32
C ILE A 451 13.35 -8.44 14.98
N PRO A 452 12.66 -7.91 13.95
CA PRO A 452 13.30 -7.50 12.71
C PRO A 452 14.46 -6.52 12.98
N LYS A 453 15.59 -6.72 12.31
CA LYS A 453 16.82 -5.94 12.55
C LYS A 453 16.63 -4.44 12.41
N ASN A 454 15.83 -4.03 11.40
CA ASN A 454 15.48 -2.63 11.14
C ASN A 454 14.66 -1.98 12.28
N LEU A 455 13.90 -2.78 13.04
CA LEU A 455 13.16 -2.30 14.22
C LEU A 455 14.01 -2.36 15.49
N ALA A 456 14.77 -3.43 15.70
CA ALA A 456 15.66 -3.57 16.84
C ALA A 456 16.73 -2.47 16.90
N SER A 457 17.23 -2.03 15.74
CA SER A 457 18.26 -0.98 15.64
C SER A 457 17.77 0.44 15.93
N LEU A 458 16.47 0.65 16.15
CA LEU A 458 15.92 1.98 16.42
C LEU A 458 16.12 2.44 17.86
N GLN A 459 16.22 1.50 18.79
CA GLN A 459 16.36 1.82 20.21
C GLN A 459 17.69 2.52 20.48
N GLY A 460 17.61 3.73 21.03
CA GLY A 460 18.80 4.55 21.32
C GLY A 460 19.45 5.22 20.10
N LYS A 461 18.87 5.08 18.91
CA LYS A 461 19.34 5.80 17.71
C LYS A 461 19.06 7.30 17.85
N GLU A 462 20.00 8.13 17.39
CA GLU A 462 19.88 9.60 17.45
C GLU A 462 18.69 10.09 16.59
N GLU A 463 17.86 10.95 17.17
CA GLU A 463 16.78 11.62 16.46
C GLU A 463 17.33 12.80 15.65
N LYS A 464 17.29 12.70 14.33
CA LYS A 464 17.81 13.71 13.39
C LYS A 464 16.74 14.75 13.02
N HIS A 465 15.45 14.38 13.12
CA HIS A 465 14.32 15.19 12.68
C HIS A 465 13.37 15.46 13.86
N THR A 466 13.62 16.55 14.59
CA THR A 466 12.84 16.90 15.81
C THR A 466 11.93 18.09 15.60
N GLY A 467 11.83 18.64 14.38
CA GLY A 467 11.02 19.81 14.08
C GLY A 467 9.53 19.57 14.27
N VAL A 468 8.87 20.54 14.91
CA VAL A 468 7.40 20.56 15.06
C VAL A 468 6.92 21.93 14.62
N ILE A 469 5.89 22.00 13.77
CA ILE A 469 5.35 23.25 13.23
C ILE A 469 3.82 23.32 13.34
N GLU A 470 3.31 24.54 13.27
CA GLU A 470 1.86 24.77 13.05
C GLU A 470 1.49 24.44 11.60
N LYS A 471 0.25 24.01 11.38
CA LYS A 471 -0.24 23.58 10.05
C LYS A 471 -0.17 24.67 8.98
N ASP A 472 -0.27 25.94 9.36
CA ASP A 472 -0.17 27.10 8.43
C ASP A 472 1.28 27.39 8.02
N LYS A 473 2.29 26.77 8.66
CA LYS A 473 3.72 26.91 8.35
C LYS A 473 4.29 25.83 7.42
N MET A 474 3.47 24.88 7.00
CA MET A 474 3.94 23.75 6.18
C MET A 474 4.51 24.21 4.82
N LEU A 475 3.87 25.19 4.14
CA LEU A 475 4.37 25.73 2.87
C LEU A 475 5.73 26.42 3.06
N ASP A 476 5.84 27.28 4.06
CA ASP A 476 7.09 28.00 4.36
C ASP A 476 8.22 27.01 4.65
N TYR A 477 7.91 25.94 5.40
CA TYR A 477 8.88 24.86 5.70
C TYR A 477 9.42 24.22 4.42
N VAL A 478 8.53 23.81 3.49
CA VAL A 478 8.93 23.14 2.24
C VAL A 478 9.76 24.08 1.33
N LEU A 479 9.41 25.36 1.26
CA LEU A 479 10.13 26.32 0.42
C LEU A 479 11.55 26.67 0.95
N ASN A 480 11.83 26.36 2.23
CA ASN A 480 13.13 26.58 2.86
C ASN A 480 14.00 25.32 2.93
N LEU A 481 13.52 24.17 2.42
CA LEU A 481 14.32 22.95 2.28
C LEU A 481 15.24 23.03 1.05
#